data_e3856e86b935c375fd16b2162c89d3d1
#
_entry.id   e3856e86b935c375fd16b2162c89d3d1
#
_cell.length_a   1.000
_cell.length_b   1.000
_cell.length_c   1.000
_cell.angle_alpha   90.00
_cell.angle_beta   90.00
_cell.angle_gamma   90.00
#
_symmetry.space_group_name_H-M   'P 1'
#
loop_
_entity.id
_entity.type
_entity.pdbx_description
1 polymer ?
#
loop_
_entity_poly.entity_id
_entity_poly.type
_entity_poly.pdbx_seq_one_letter_code
_entity_poly.pdbx_strand_id
1 'polypeptide(L)'
;IIFTVVLGSYQINKDAWGGKFDMFLDIPGDVLITFALFGLGGLLFYEFIYGALGALVSKTEDINKSAGSVQFIIMIVYFIGLTQLTNIDGILMKVLSFLPISSYSAMFARVALEGVGLIEIIISFVILVASTIVVGILGSKIYRMGTLRYGNPIKLRNALKSLKHE
;
A
#
# COMPACT_ATOMS: atom_id res chain seq x y z
N ILE A 1 -17.95 -7.82 -12.22
CA ILE A 1 -18.72 -7.68 -10.96
C ILE A 1 -18.63 -6.25 -10.42
N ILE A 2 -17.41 -5.73 -10.09
CA ILE A 2 -17.25 -4.37 -9.53
C ILE A 2 -17.83 -3.31 -10.48
N PHE A 3 -17.49 -3.36 -11.77
CA PHE A 3 -17.99 -2.43 -12.77
C PHE A 3 -19.54 -2.48 -12.91
N THR A 4 -20.12 -3.67 -12.84
CA THR A 4 -21.57 -3.86 -12.89
C THR A 4 -22.25 -3.28 -11.64
N VAL A 5 -21.65 -3.46 -10.46
CA VAL A 5 -22.15 -2.88 -9.20
C VAL A 5 -22.09 -1.36 -9.22
N VAL A 6 -20.98 -0.77 -9.71
CA VAL A 6 -20.82 0.69 -9.82
C VAL A 6 -21.84 1.28 -10.80
N LEU A 7 -21.99 0.69 -11.98
CA LEU A 7 -23.00 1.14 -12.96
C LEU A 7 -24.42 0.96 -12.43
N GLY A 8 -24.72 -0.16 -11.77
CA GLY A 8 -26.04 -0.40 -11.17
C GLY A 8 -26.35 0.59 -10.07
N SER A 9 -25.39 0.91 -9.19
CA SER A 9 -25.57 1.91 -8.14
C SER A 9 -25.77 3.32 -8.70
N TYR A 10 -25.05 3.67 -9.78
CA TYR A 10 -25.25 4.94 -10.48
C TYR A 10 -26.66 5.06 -11.06
N GLN A 11 -27.15 4.01 -11.74
CA GLN A 11 -28.49 3.98 -12.32
C GLN A 11 -29.56 4.12 -11.24
N ILE A 12 -29.43 3.33 -10.14
CA ILE A 12 -30.36 3.40 -9.00
C ILE A 12 -30.36 4.79 -8.36
N ASN A 13 -29.18 5.43 -8.22
CA ASN A 13 -29.09 6.78 -7.69
C ASN A 13 -29.86 7.77 -8.56
N LYS A 14 -29.71 7.69 -9.89
CA LYS A 14 -30.37 8.57 -10.85
C LYS A 14 -31.88 8.38 -10.85
N ASP A 15 -32.35 7.13 -10.89
CA ASP A 15 -33.75 6.78 -11.09
C ASP A 15 -34.59 6.85 -9.80
N ALA A 16 -34.02 6.38 -8.67
CA ALA A 16 -34.75 6.28 -7.40
C ALA A 16 -34.51 7.49 -6.47
N TRP A 17 -33.33 8.13 -6.55
CA TRP A 17 -32.92 9.19 -5.61
C TRP A 17 -32.79 10.56 -6.27
N GLY A 18 -33.11 10.65 -7.59
CA GLY A 18 -33.08 11.91 -8.33
C GLY A 18 -31.72 12.59 -8.35
N GLY A 19 -30.63 11.82 -8.37
CA GLY A 19 -29.26 12.34 -8.40
C GLY A 19 -28.76 12.94 -7.08
N LYS A 20 -29.42 12.69 -5.95
CA LYS A 20 -29.00 13.26 -4.64
C LYS A 20 -27.60 12.82 -4.21
N PHE A 21 -27.10 11.73 -4.74
CA PHE A 21 -25.76 11.22 -4.48
C PHE A 21 -24.72 11.66 -5.52
N ASP A 22 -25.08 12.48 -6.51
CA ASP A 22 -24.13 12.97 -7.52
C ASP A 22 -22.94 13.70 -6.88
N MET A 23 -23.17 14.41 -5.77
CA MET A 23 -22.13 15.04 -4.97
C MET A 23 -21.06 14.06 -4.46
N PHE A 24 -21.42 12.80 -4.19
CA PHE A 24 -20.49 11.75 -3.77
C PHE A 24 -19.82 11.04 -4.95
N LEU A 25 -20.35 11.22 -6.16
CA LEU A 25 -19.83 10.64 -7.39
C LEU A 25 -18.97 11.65 -8.19
N ASP A 26 -19.09 12.94 -7.87
CA ASP A 26 -18.29 14.00 -8.48
C ASP A 26 -16.92 14.12 -7.79
N ILE A 27 -16.09 13.09 -8.02
CA ILE A 27 -14.74 13.01 -7.46
C ILE A 27 -13.78 13.70 -8.46
N PRO A 28 -12.98 14.68 -8.03
CA PRO A 28 -12.00 15.32 -8.89
C PRO A 28 -11.04 14.31 -9.54
N GLY A 29 -10.69 14.57 -10.80
CA GLY A 29 -9.88 13.63 -11.59
C GLY A 29 -8.47 13.39 -11.02
N ASP A 30 -7.88 14.40 -10.39
CA ASP A 30 -6.59 14.34 -9.70
C ASP A 30 -6.63 13.38 -8.49
N VAL A 31 -7.74 13.40 -7.73
CA VAL A 31 -7.98 12.46 -6.62
C VAL A 31 -8.08 11.03 -7.14
N LEU A 32 -8.82 10.80 -8.23
CA LEU A 32 -8.96 9.47 -8.85
C LEU A 32 -7.63 8.94 -9.39
N ILE A 33 -6.87 9.79 -10.07
CA ILE A 33 -5.55 9.42 -10.60
C ILE A 33 -4.59 9.10 -9.45
N THR A 34 -4.56 9.93 -8.43
CA THR A 34 -3.71 9.71 -7.24
C THR A 34 -4.10 8.40 -6.54
N PHE A 35 -5.39 8.15 -6.35
CA PHE A 35 -5.88 6.89 -5.79
C PHE A 35 -5.43 5.68 -6.61
N ALA A 36 -5.56 5.72 -7.94
CA ALA A 36 -5.17 4.62 -8.81
C ALA A 36 -3.65 4.38 -8.76
N LEU A 37 -2.84 5.43 -8.89
CA LEU A 37 -1.38 5.31 -8.92
C LEU A 37 -0.82 4.85 -7.58
N PHE A 38 -1.19 5.51 -6.48
CA PHE A 38 -0.71 5.16 -5.15
C PHE A 38 -1.33 3.87 -4.63
N GLY A 39 -2.59 3.60 -4.95
CA GLY A 39 -3.26 2.35 -4.61
C GLY A 39 -2.57 1.14 -5.27
N LEU A 40 -2.33 1.20 -6.59
CA LEU A 40 -1.60 0.14 -7.30
C LEU A 40 -0.15 0.03 -6.85
N GLY A 41 0.54 1.16 -6.67
CA GLY A 41 1.92 1.18 -6.17
C GLY A 41 2.04 0.59 -4.77
N GLY A 42 1.15 0.94 -3.86
CA GLY A 42 1.07 0.40 -2.50
C GLY A 42 0.74 -1.09 -2.49
N LEU A 43 -0.23 -1.51 -3.32
CA LEU A 43 -0.58 -2.92 -3.47
C LEU A 43 0.64 -3.75 -3.88
N LEU A 44 1.34 -3.35 -4.94
CA LEU A 44 2.55 -4.05 -5.40
C LEU A 44 3.65 -4.05 -4.35
N PHE A 45 3.82 -2.95 -3.62
CA PHE A 45 4.80 -2.86 -2.53
C PHE A 45 4.55 -3.91 -1.45
N TYR A 46 3.29 -4.06 -1.01
CA TYR A 46 2.92 -5.04 0.00
C TYR A 46 2.94 -6.48 -0.53
N GLU A 47 2.52 -6.71 -1.77
CA GLU A 47 2.56 -8.03 -2.40
C GLU A 47 3.99 -8.58 -2.44
N PHE A 48 4.98 -7.76 -2.76
CA PHE A 48 6.38 -8.20 -2.73
C PHE A 48 6.87 -8.50 -1.31
N ILE A 49 6.46 -7.74 -0.30
CA ILE A 49 6.79 -8.03 1.10
C ILE A 49 6.17 -9.37 1.53
N TYR A 50 4.86 -9.53 1.33
CA TYR A 50 4.16 -10.74 1.75
C TYR A 50 4.57 -11.98 0.94
N GLY A 51 4.86 -11.83 -0.34
CA GLY A 51 5.41 -12.89 -1.17
C GLY A 51 6.76 -13.39 -0.68
N ALA A 52 7.66 -12.48 -0.30
CA ALA A 52 8.95 -12.83 0.30
C ALA A 52 8.80 -13.53 1.65
N LEU A 53 7.91 -13.04 2.52
CA LEU A 53 7.62 -13.65 3.81
C LEU A 53 7.00 -15.05 3.65
N GLY A 54 6.06 -15.21 2.72
CA GLY A 54 5.41 -16.48 2.43
C GLY A 54 6.40 -17.56 1.99
N ALA A 55 7.42 -17.19 1.23
CA ALA A 55 8.44 -18.15 0.77
C ALA A 55 9.38 -18.66 1.87
N LEU A 56 9.47 -17.96 3.00
CA LEU A 56 10.35 -18.33 4.11
C LEU A 56 9.72 -19.31 5.10
N VAL A 57 8.42 -19.54 5.01
CA VAL A 57 7.67 -20.34 5.97
C VAL A 57 7.18 -21.63 5.34
N SER A 58 7.30 -22.73 6.08
CA SER A 58 6.90 -24.08 5.63
C SER A 58 5.52 -24.50 6.17
N LYS A 59 5.02 -23.82 7.19
CA LYS A 59 3.73 -24.13 7.83
C LYS A 59 2.81 -22.91 7.82
N THR A 60 1.53 -23.12 7.61
CA THR A 60 0.51 -22.05 7.58
C THR A 60 0.48 -21.24 8.88
N GLU A 61 0.75 -21.85 10.03
CA GLU A 61 0.82 -21.18 11.33
C GLU A 61 1.96 -20.14 11.40
N ASP A 62 3.11 -20.46 10.77
CA ASP A 62 4.26 -19.57 10.75
C ASP A 62 4.07 -18.40 9.76
N ILE A 63 3.25 -18.59 8.71
CA ILE A 63 2.82 -17.49 7.82
C ILE A 63 2.10 -16.43 8.62
N ASN A 64 1.13 -16.82 9.43
CA ASN A 64 0.34 -15.89 10.24
C ASN A 64 1.20 -15.10 11.25
N LYS A 65 2.22 -15.74 11.84
CA LYS A 65 3.17 -15.07 12.75
C LYS A 65 4.04 -14.05 12.01
N SER A 66 4.56 -14.42 10.85
CA SER A 66 5.43 -13.54 10.05
C SER A 66 4.65 -12.37 9.44
N ALA A 67 3.51 -12.65 8.84
CA ALA A 67 2.61 -11.65 8.27
C ALA A 67 2.03 -10.74 9.36
N GLY A 68 1.67 -11.29 10.52
CA GLY A 68 1.14 -10.53 11.65
C GLY A 68 2.07 -9.44 12.17
N SER A 69 3.38 -9.68 12.17
CA SER A 69 4.36 -8.66 12.57
C SER A 69 4.37 -7.46 11.62
N VAL A 70 4.31 -7.70 10.31
CA VAL A 70 4.25 -6.63 9.30
C VAL A 70 2.90 -5.91 9.40
N GLN A 71 1.80 -6.68 9.52
CA GLN A 71 0.46 -6.12 9.66
C GLN A 71 0.33 -5.22 10.89
N PHE A 72 0.98 -5.57 12.00
CA PHE A 72 0.99 -4.76 13.21
C PHE A 72 1.68 -3.40 12.99
N ILE A 73 2.82 -3.39 12.28
CA ILE A 73 3.50 -2.14 11.91
C ILE A 73 2.62 -1.27 11.02
N ILE A 74 2.00 -1.87 10.00
CA ILE A 74 1.07 -1.17 9.09
C ILE A 74 -0.09 -0.56 9.87
N MET A 75 -0.67 -1.32 10.81
CA MET A 75 -1.76 -0.86 11.65
C MET A 75 -1.37 0.35 12.49
N ILE A 76 -0.19 0.33 13.13
CA ILE A 76 0.31 1.49 13.89
C ILE A 76 0.44 2.71 13.01
N VAL A 77 1.09 2.58 11.84
CA VAL A 77 1.30 3.68 10.90
C VAL A 77 -0.05 4.23 10.39
N TYR A 78 -1.00 3.34 10.11
CA TYR A 78 -2.35 3.72 9.70
C TYR A 78 -3.08 4.51 10.80
N PHE A 79 -3.04 4.05 12.05
CA PHE A 79 -3.65 4.79 13.18
C PHE A 79 -3.00 6.16 13.39
N ILE A 80 -1.67 6.26 13.26
CA ILE A 80 -1.00 7.56 13.31
C ILE A 80 -1.54 8.46 12.20
N GLY A 81 -1.68 7.96 10.96
CA GLY A 81 -2.25 8.69 9.84
C GLY A 81 -3.68 9.18 10.13
N LEU A 82 -4.53 8.34 10.72
CA LEU A 82 -5.90 8.72 11.10
C LEU A 82 -5.92 9.89 12.10
N THR A 83 -5.01 9.93 13.07
CA THR A 83 -4.94 11.06 14.02
C THR A 83 -4.51 12.37 13.36
N GLN A 84 -3.90 12.31 12.19
CA GLN A 84 -3.44 13.49 11.43
C GLN A 84 -4.49 14.02 10.43
N LEU A 85 -5.65 13.38 10.28
CA LEU A 85 -6.70 13.86 9.37
C LEU A 85 -7.24 15.25 9.74
N THR A 86 -7.10 15.67 10.99
CA THR A 86 -7.44 17.02 11.45
C THR A 86 -6.33 18.05 11.23
N ASN A 87 -5.11 17.60 10.88
CA ASN A 87 -3.93 18.45 10.61
C ASN A 87 -3.15 17.91 9.42
N ILE A 88 -3.79 17.93 8.25
CA ILE A 88 -3.31 17.30 7.02
C ILE A 88 -2.00 17.90 6.51
N ASP A 89 -1.80 19.21 6.67
CA ASP A 89 -0.55 19.88 6.31
C ASP A 89 0.54 19.80 7.40
N GLY A 90 0.24 19.11 8.50
CA GLY A 90 1.19 18.88 9.56
C GLY A 90 2.45 18.13 9.10
N ILE A 91 3.58 18.41 9.75
CA ILE A 91 4.88 17.78 9.42
C ILE A 91 4.76 16.25 9.44
N LEU A 92 4.04 15.69 10.40
CA LEU A 92 3.88 14.25 10.54
C LEU A 92 3.14 13.63 9.34
N MET A 93 2.05 14.27 8.89
CA MET A 93 1.31 13.82 7.72
C MET A 93 2.13 13.93 6.44
N LYS A 94 2.93 15.00 6.31
CA LYS A 94 3.90 15.15 5.20
C LYS A 94 4.91 14.00 5.20
N VAL A 95 5.51 13.69 6.34
CA VAL A 95 6.45 12.57 6.47
C VAL A 95 5.78 11.25 6.07
N LEU A 96 4.57 10.97 6.58
CA LEU A 96 3.82 9.76 6.23
C LEU A 96 3.51 9.66 4.74
N SER A 97 3.27 10.78 4.07
CA SER A 97 3.00 10.78 2.62
C SER A 97 4.22 10.48 1.75
N PHE A 98 5.44 10.60 2.27
CA PHE A 98 6.68 10.22 1.59
C PHE A 98 7.21 8.83 2.00
N LEU A 99 6.74 8.26 3.11
CA LEU A 99 7.13 6.92 3.52
C LEU A 99 6.42 5.87 2.66
N PRO A 100 7.13 4.93 1.99
CA PRO A 100 6.51 3.94 1.10
C PRO A 100 5.44 3.09 1.77
N ILE A 101 5.60 2.81 3.08
CA ILE A 101 4.67 2.00 3.86
C ILE A 101 3.32 2.69 4.12
N SER A 102 3.24 4.02 4.01
CA SER A 102 2.03 4.81 4.30
C SER A 102 1.62 5.74 3.17
N SER A 103 2.50 5.96 2.18
CA SER A 103 2.28 6.94 1.11
C SER A 103 0.99 6.68 0.32
N TYR A 104 0.62 5.42 0.13
CA TYR A 104 -0.60 5.03 -0.60
C TYR A 104 -1.88 5.58 0.05
N SER A 105 -1.93 5.70 1.37
CA SER A 105 -3.07 6.24 2.11
C SER A 105 -2.88 7.70 2.49
N ALA A 106 -1.69 8.08 2.95
CA ALA A 106 -1.41 9.43 3.42
C ALA A 106 -1.39 10.47 2.29
N MET A 107 -0.77 10.15 1.14
CA MET A 107 -0.77 11.06 -0.01
C MET A 107 -2.18 11.18 -0.61
N PHE A 108 -2.90 10.06 -0.73
CA PHE A 108 -4.30 10.10 -1.17
C PHE A 108 -5.16 10.99 -0.25
N ALA A 109 -5.04 10.84 1.08
CA ALA A 109 -5.80 11.68 2.01
C ALA A 109 -5.46 13.17 1.89
N ARG A 110 -4.18 13.51 1.69
CA ARG A 110 -3.74 14.90 1.50
C ARG A 110 -4.31 15.50 0.20
N VAL A 111 -4.25 14.77 -0.90
CA VAL A 111 -4.80 15.23 -2.18
C VAL A 111 -6.33 15.39 -2.11
N ALA A 112 -7.01 14.46 -1.44
CA ALA A 112 -8.48 14.48 -1.35
C ALA A 112 -9.03 15.57 -0.44
N LEU A 113 -8.30 15.97 0.60
CA LEU A 113 -8.81 16.88 1.64
C LEU A 113 -8.31 18.33 1.51
N GLU A 114 -7.08 18.56 1.08
CA GLU A 114 -6.50 19.92 1.04
C GLU A 114 -5.91 20.30 -0.31
N GLY A 115 -5.75 19.34 -1.19
CA GLY A 115 -5.00 19.53 -2.43
C GLY A 115 -3.49 19.66 -2.18
N VAL A 116 -2.70 18.92 -2.95
CA VAL A 116 -1.24 18.87 -2.84
C VAL A 116 -0.63 19.31 -4.16
N GLY A 117 0.49 20.03 -4.09
CA GLY A 117 1.22 20.41 -5.29
C GLY A 117 1.69 19.20 -6.10
N LEU A 118 1.55 19.27 -7.42
CA LEU A 118 1.90 18.18 -8.35
C LEU A 118 3.32 17.65 -8.12
N ILE A 119 4.26 18.54 -7.77
CA ILE A 119 5.66 18.17 -7.50
C ILE A 119 5.78 17.23 -6.30
N GLU A 120 5.05 17.50 -5.21
CA GLU A 120 5.05 16.62 -4.03
C GLU A 120 4.48 15.24 -4.35
N ILE A 121 3.41 15.20 -5.14
CA ILE A 121 2.78 13.94 -5.59
C ILE A 121 3.80 13.12 -6.41
N ILE A 122 4.46 13.75 -7.38
CA ILE A 122 5.45 13.08 -8.24
C ILE A 122 6.62 12.54 -7.41
N ILE A 123 7.19 13.35 -6.52
CA ILE A 123 8.33 12.93 -5.70
C ILE A 123 7.94 11.75 -4.82
N SER A 124 6.79 11.82 -4.14
CA SER A 124 6.31 10.72 -3.30
C SER A 124 6.05 9.45 -4.11
N PHE A 125 5.46 9.57 -5.29
CA PHE A 125 5.22 8.43 -6.17
C PHE A 125 6.52 7.79 -6.67
N VAL A 126 7.53 8.59 -7.04
CA VAL A 126 8.85 8.10 -7.42
C VAL A 126 9.51 7.34 -6.27
N ILE A 127 9.41 7.86 -5.03
CA ILE A 127 9.92 7.18 -3.83
C ILE A 127 9.21 5.83 -3.63
N LEU A 128 7.88 5.79 -3.77
CA LEU A 128 7.10 4.56 -3.67
C LEU A 128 7.52 3.53 -4.72
N VAL A 129 7.63 3.93 -5.98
CA VAL A 129 8.04 3.05 -7.09
C VAL A 129 9.48 2.54 -6.89
N ALA A 130 10.42 3.42 -6.55
CA ALA A 130 11.81 3.05 -6.28
C ALA A 130 11.89 2.04 -5.12
N SER A 131 11.16 2.29 -4.05
CA SER A 131 11.09 1.38 -2.89
C SER A 131 10.45 0.04 -3.26
N THR A 132 9.41 0.05 -4.09
CA THR A 132 8.75 -1.17 -4.58
C THR A 132 9.72 -2.02 -5.41
N ILE A 133 10.51 -1.39 -6.29
CA ILE A 133 11.54 -2.08 -7.08
C ILE A 133 12.60 -2.71 -6.16
N VAL A 134 13.11 -1.95 -5.19
CA VAL A 134 14.10 -2.47 -4.22
C VAL A 134 13.54 -3.65 -3.44
N VAL A 135 12.34 -3.52 -2.89
CA VAL A 135 11.67 -4.61 -2.16
C VAL A 135 11.40 -5.79 -3.07
N GLY A 136 11.00 -5.58 -4.32
CA GLY A 136 10.79 -6.63 -5.32
C GLY A 136 12.06 -7.41 -5.63
N ILE A 137 13.19 -6.72 -5.82
CA ILE A 137 14.51 -7.36 -6.05
C ILE A 137 14.93 -8.18 -4.83
N LEU A 138 14.86 -7.59 -3.62
CA LEU A 138 15.18 -8.30 -2.39
C LEU A 138 14.22 -9.47 -2.14
N GLY A 139 12.93 -9.25 -2.34
CA GLY A 139 11.89 -10.26 -2.21
C GLY A 139 12.09 -11.43 -3.17
N SER A 140 12.45 -11.18 -4.43
CA SER A 140 12.72 -12.25 -5.40
C SER A 140 13.91 -13.12 -5.01
N LYS A 141 14.99 -12.52 -4.47
CA LYS A 141 16.13 -13.26 -3.95
C LYS A 141 15.76 -14.11 -2.73
N ILE A 142 15.00 -13.53 -1.79
CA ILE A 142 14.50 -14.25 -0.61
C ILE A 142 13.58 -15.40 -1.05
N TYR A 143 12.71 -15.16 -2.00
CA TYR A 143 11.81 -16.17 -2.54
C TYR A 143 12.57 -17.36 -3.14
N ARG A 144 13.58 -17.11 -3.96
CA ARG A 144 14.45 -18.16 -4.53
C ARG A 144 15.17 -18.97 -3.46
N MET A 145 15.69 -18.32 -2.40
CA MET A 145 16.34 -19.02 -1.30
C MET A 145 15.36 -19.88 -0.50
N GLY A 146 14.13 -19.40 -0.27
CA GLY A 146 13.09 -20.12 0.45
C GLY A 146 12.60 -21.36 -0.30
N THR A 147 12.32 -21.23 -1.59
CA THR A 147 11.80 -22.33 -2.41
C THR A 147 12.83 -23.44 -2.68
N LEU A 148 14.12 -23.11 -2.75
CA LEU A 148 15.19 -24.11 -2.95
C LEU A 148 15.50 -24.94 -1.70
N ARG A 149 15.02 -24.57 -0.53
CA ARG A 149 15.26 -25.25 0.76
C ARG A 149 13.97 -25.81 1.37
N TYR A 150 13.17 -26.46 0.55
CA TYR A 150 11.94 -27.12 0.99
C TYR A 150 12.24 -28.12 2.12
N GLY A 151 11.70 -27.88 3.32
CA GLY A 151 11.87 -28.75 4.50
C GLY A 151 12.75 -28.18 5.62
N ASN A 152 13.51 -27.10 5.40
CA ASN A 152 14.32 -26.49 6.45
C ASN A 152 14.14 -24.95 6.45
N PRO A 153 13.16 -24.43 7.20
CA PRO A 153 12.80 -23.01 7.15
C PRO A 153 13.96 -22.12 7.59
N ILE A 154 14.26 -21.11 6.77
CA ILE A 154 15.32 -20.14 7.07
C ILE A 154 14.69 -18.97 7.82
N LYS A 155 15.26 -18.60 8.97
CA LYS A 155 14.86 -17.36 9.65
C LYS A 155 15.19 -16.15 8.77
N LEU A 156 14.31 -15.17 8.70
CA LEU A 156 14.46 -13.93 7.91
C LEU A 156 15.84 -13.26 8.14
N ARG A 157 16.32 -13.25 9.38
CA ARG A 157 17.65 -12.72 9.75
C ARG A 157 18.80 -13.44 9.03
N ASN A 158 18.68 -14.75 8.83
CA ASN A 158 19.71 -15.53 8.15
C ASN A 158 19.64 -15.36 6.64
N ALA A 159 18.43 -15.22 6.08
CA ALA A 159 18.22 -14.90 4.68
C ALA A 159 18.82 -13.52 4.32
N LEU A 160 18.58 -12.50 5.15
CA LEU A 160 19.16 -11.16 4.96
C LEU A 160 20.69 -11.14 5.11
N LYS A 161 21.25 -12.03 5.97
CA LYS A 161 22.70 -12.15 6.15
C LYS A 161 23.38 -12.78 4.95
N SER A 162 22.75 -13.77 4.30
CA SER A 162 23.29 -14.41 3.09
C SER A 162 23.29 -13.48 1.87
N LEU A 163 22.36 -12.55 1.77
CA LEU A 163 22.34 -11.51 0.71
C LEU A 163 23.55 -10.57 0.75
N LYS A 164 24.23 -10.44 1.91
CA LYS A 164 25.40 -9.57 2.09
C LYS A 164 26.71 -10.21 1.61
N HIS A 165 26.72 -11.51 1.35
CA HIS A 165 27.89 -12.28 0.96
C HIS A 165 27.87 -12.73 -0.52
N GLU A 166 26.85 -12.34 -1.29
CA GLU A 166 26.75 -12.42 -2.75
C GLU A 166 27.01 -11.02 -3.38
#